data_f03b22389540f88554f141a7c0576d6b
#
_entry.id   f03b22389540f88554f141a7c0576d6b
#
_cell.length_a   1.000
_cell.length_b   1.000
_cell.length_c   1.000
_cell.angle_alpha   90.00
_cell.angle_beta   90.00
_cell.angle_gamma   90.00
#
_symmetry.space_group_name_H-M   'P 1'
#
loop_
_entity.id
_entity.type
_entity.pdbx_description
1 polymer ?
#
loop_
_entity_poly.entity_id
_entity_poly.type
_entity_poly.pdbx_seq_one_letter_code
_entity_poly.pdbx_strand_id
1 'polypeptide(L)'
;MCFPIHNGYTRKVKPMIYDNCNRPVLNLRISVTQKCDKHCPYCHREGEDNPLTLMTVNEIVRIIKIAISLGISRVKLTGGEPLLRKEIVEIVTGITSLEGLTDLSMTTNGTHLKVLADALKKAGLNRINVSLPTLDPTVYQTVMGGKLQDAIDGVKTAVKVGMQPVKLNMLVLKNVNYTEIERMIQFTEQTGTILQMIELEPINLSKTYYDRHHVSLDAIAQTLEKLASETKVRKFMQKRRVYLLPNVKVELIRPIENTEFCGNCTRIRVTSDGKVKPCLMRTDNLVDLLTPMRNGADDAKLTELFIEAVKRREPYYQATRSSNISI
;
A
#
# COMPACT_ATOMS: atom_id res chain seq x y z
N MET A 1 45.91 -29.96 -20.55
CA MET A 1 45.85 -28.50 -20.38
C MET A 1 44.42 -28.12 -20.02
N CYS A 2 44.15 -27.90 -18.74
CA CYS A 2 42.85 -27.47 -18.27
C CYS A 2 42.82 -25.94 -18.17
N PHE A 3 41.91 -25.28 -18.87
CA PHE A 3 41.66 -23.85 -18.74
C PHE A 3 40.70 -23.63 -17.56
N PRO A 4 40.95 -22.70 -16.65
CA PRO A 4 40.00 -22.36 -15.58
C PRO A 4 38.92 -21.42 -16.14
N ILE A 5 37.68 -21.84 -16.02
CA ILE A 5 36.49 -21.00 -16.30
C ILE A 5 36.32 -20.07 -15.10
N HIS A 6 36.74 -18.82 -15.24
CA HIS A 6 36.44 -17.76 -14.29
C HIS A 6 35.03 -17.23 -14.62
N ASN A 7 34.02 -17.76 -13.95
CA ASN A 7 32.68 -17.14 -13.91
C ASN A 7 32.53 -16.33 -12.60
N GLY A 8 33.09 -15.12 -12.62
CA GLY A 8 33.01 -14.18 -11.50
C GLY A 8 31.77 -13.32 -11.50
N TYR A 9 30.56 -13.89 -11.43
CA TYR A 9 29.35 -13.15 -11.03
C TYR A 9 29.04 -13.41 -9.56
N THR A 10 29.78 -12.77 -8.67
CA THR A 10 29.34 -12.62 -7.28
C THR A 10 28.16 -11.64 -7.29
N ARG A 11 26.93 -12.16 -7.28
CA ARG A 11 25.75 -11.35 -6.89
C ARG A 11 26.05 -10.84 -5.48
N LYS A 12 26.40 -9.56 -5.35
CA LYS A 12 26.45 -8.87 -4.06
C LYS A 12 25.04 -9.01 -3.45
N VAL A 13 24.90 -9.88 -2.48
CA VAL A 13 23.68 -9.99 -1.69
C VAL A 13 23.50 -8.63 -1.02
N LYS A 14 22.49 -7.84 -1.45
CA LYS A 14 22.22 -6.55 -0.81
C LYS A 14 21.91 -6.78 0.66
N PRO A 15 22.44 -5.99 1.58
CA PRO A 15 22.15 -6.15 3.00
C PRO A 15 20.65 -5.98 3.22
N MET A 16 20.05 -6.96 3.87
CA MET A 16 18.64 -6.92 4.24
C MET A 16 18.54 -6.34 5.64
N ILE A 17 17.80 -5.24 5.82
CA ILE A 17 17.61 -4.63 7.13
C ILE A 17 16.50 -5.35 7.90
N TYR A 18 16.72 -5.57 9.19
CA TYR A 18 15.77 -6.18 10.12
C TYR A 18 15.45 -5.23 11.26
N ASP A 19 14.23 -5.33 11.79
CA ASP A 19 13.85 -4.64 13.02
C ASP A 19 14.26 -5.43 14.27
N ASN A 20 14.02 -4.84 15.45
CA ASN A 20 14.35 -5.46 16.74
C ASN A 20 13.53 -6.75 17.04
N CYS A 21 12.52 -7.05 16.25
CA CYS A 21 11.72 -8.27 16.32
C CYS A 21 12.12 -9.30 15.26
N ASN A 22 13.30 -9.12 14.63
CA ASN A 22 13.85 -9.98 13.57
C ASN A 22 12.95 -10.11 12.35
N ARG A 23 12.13 -9.07 12.04
CA ARG A 23 11.31 -9.01 10.82
C ARG A 23 12.06 -8.25 9.73
N PRO A 24 12.21 -8.81 8.52
CA PRO A 24 12.84 -8.09 7.41
C PRO A 24 11.94 -6.91 6.97
N VAL A 25 12.55 -5.80 6.60
CA VAL A 25 11.87 -4.68 5.95
C VAL A 25 12.13 -4.76 4.46
N LEU A 26 11.10 -5.07 3.67
CA LEU A 26 11.22 -5.31 2.22
C LEU A 26 10.39 -4.33 1.39
N ASN A 27 9.42 -3.67 2.02
CA ASN A 27 8.41 -2.88 1.34
C ASN A 27 8.33 -1.47 1.93
N LEU A 28 8.59 -0.46 1.12
CA LEU A 28 8.35 0.94 1.43
C LEU A 28 6.99 1.36 0.89
N ARG A 29 6.17 1.98 1.73
CA ARG A 29 4.98 2.72 1.27
C ARG A 29 5.25 4.20 1.49
N ILE A 30 5.14 5.00 0.44
CA ILE A 30 5.42 6.45 0.51
C ILE A 30 4.19 7.25 0.07
N SER A 31 3.79 8.18 0.91
CA SER A 31 2.73 9.13 0.63
C SER A 31 3.32 10.30 -0.16
N VAL A 32 2.74 10.63 -1.30
CA VAL A 32 3.24 11.72 -2.16
C VAL A 32 2.41 12.99 -2.03
N THR A 33 1.24 12.91 -1.38
CA THR A 33 0.34 14.03 -1.11
C THR A 33 -0.73 13.62 -0.10
N GLN A 34 -1.31 14.58 0.63
CA GLN A 34 -2.52 14.38 1.42
C GLN A 34 -3.80 14.87 0.72
N LYS A 35 -3.65 15.59 -0.40
CA LYS A 35 -4.82 16.01 -1.18
C LYS A 35 -5.56 14.81 -1.75
N CYS A 36 -6.89 14.83 -1.64
CA CYS A 36 -7.77 13.81 -2.19
C CYS A 36 -9.05 14.46 -2.69
N ASP A 37 -9.60 13.94 -3.78
CA ASP A 37 -10.90 14.33 -4.35
C ASP A 37 -12.07 13.48 -3.82
N LYS A 38 -11.79 12.61 -2.84
CA LYS A 38 -12.77 11.76 -2.16
C LYS A 38 -12.84 12.08 -0.67
N HIS A 39 -13.98 11.72 -0.05
CA HIS A 39 -14.27 12.02 1.36
C HIS A 39 -14.76 10.75 2.09
N CYS A 40 -14.03 9.65 1.91
CA CYS A 40 -14.40 8.36 2.49
C CYS A 40 -14.45 8.44 4.02
N PRO A 41 -15.58 8.10 4.66
CA PRO A 41 -15.71 8.19 6.12
C PRO A 41 -14.79 7.22 6.88
N TYR A 42 -14.27 6.19 6.19
CA TYR A 42 -13.34 5.19 6.72
C TYR A 42 -11.88 5.47 6.36
N CYS A 43 -11.56 6.65 5.84
CA CYS A 43 -10.21 6.93 5.36
C CYS A 43 -9.22 7.06 6.52
N HIS A 44 -8.22 6.19 6.55
CA HIS A 44 -7.16 6.25 7.55
C HIS A 44 -6.07 7.29 7.22
N ARG A 45 -6.15 7.98 6.06
CA ARG A 45 -5.21 9.04 5.59
C ARG A 45 -3.73 8.63 5.70
N GLU A 46 -3.40 7.35 5.51
CA GLU A 46 -2.09 6.75 5.82
C GLU A 46 -1.61 6.99 7.28
N GLY A 47 -2.53 7.35 8.18
CA GLY A 47 -2.24 7.73 9.55
C GLY A 47 -1.42 9.02 9.64
N GLU A 48 -1.66 9.97 8.75
CA GLU A 48 -1.02 11.28 8.69
C GLU A 48 -2.02 12.39 9.02
N ASP A 49 -1.50 13.43 9.64
CA ASP A 49 -2.18 14.72 9.69
C ASP A 49 -2.02 15.42 8.32
N ASN A 50 -2.66 16.58 8.16
CA ASN A 50 -2.60 17.33 6.90
C ASN A 50 -1.39 18.29 6.92
N PRO A 51 -0.18 17.86 6.48
CA PRO A 51 1.02 18.67 6.61
C PRO A 51 1.00 19.84 5.63
N LEU A 52 1.55 20.98 6.07
CA LEU A 52 1.72 22.17 5.24
C LEU A 52 2.85 22.01 4.21
N THR A 53 3.79 21.10 4.48
CA THR A 53 4.99 20.87 3.69
C THR A 53 4.94 19.54 2.99
N LEU A 54 5.21 19.54 1.69
CA LEU A 54 5.34 18.32 0.89
C LEU A 54 6.79 18.12 0.43
N MET A 55 7.18 16.85 0.26
CA MET A 55 8.43 16.49 -0.40
C MET A 55 8.40 16.88 -1.88
N THR A 56 9.54 17.36 -2.40
CA THR A 56 9.79 17.51 -3.83
C THR A 56 10.03 16.14 -4.50
N VAL A 57 10.04 16.09 -5.83
CA VAL A 57 10.37 14.87 -6.60
C VAL A 57 11.75 14.33 -6.20
N ASN A 58 12.76 15.21 -6.13
CA ASN A 58 14.13 14.81 -5.79
C ASN A 58 14.24 14.27 -4.36
N GLU A 59 13.53 14.85 -3.39
CA GLU A 59 13.50 14.37 -2.00
C GLU A 59 12.86 12.98 -1.91
N ILE A 60 11.75 12.74 -2.62
CA ILE A 60 11.10 11.42 -2.72
C ILE A 60 12.07 10.39 -3.31
N VAL A 61 12.69 10.70 -4.44
CA VAL A 61 13.64 9.80 -5.11
C VAL A 61 14.85 9.51 -4.22
N ARG A 62 15.39 10.53 -3.52
CA ARG A 62 16.52 10.38 -2.59
C ARG A 62 16.17 9.45 -1.42
N ILE A 63 15.01 9.59 -0.79
CA ILE A 63 14.55 8.71 0.29
C ILE A 63 14.42 7.26 -0.21
N ILE A 64 13.87 7.06 -1.40
CA ILE A 64 13.72 5.72 -1.98
C ILE A 64 15.08 5.12 -2.32
N LYS A 65 16.04 5.90 -2.83
CA LYS A 65 17.42 5.46 -3.06
C LYS A 65 18.08 4.96 -1.78
N ILE A 66 17.92 5.69 -0.66
CA ILE A 66 18.40 5.28 0.66
C ILE A 66 17.71 3.97 1.10
N ALA A 67 16.39 3.84 0.93
CA ALA A 67 15.68 2.63 1.25
C ALA A 67 16.20 1.42 0.43
N ILE A 68 16.47 1.61 -0.85
CA ILE A 68 17.03 0.57 -1.75
C ILE A 68 18.43 0.15 -1.29
N SER A 69 19.28 1.08 -0.83
CA SER A 69 20.61 0.75 -0.32
C SER A 69 20.55 -0.14 0.93
N LEU A 70 19.47 -0.04 1.71
CA LEU A 70 19.17 -0.89 2.87
C LEU A 70 18.46 -2.22 2.52
N GLY A 71 18.30 -2.53 1.21
CA GLY A 71 17.63 -3.75 0.74
C GLY A 71 16.10 -3.64 0.61
N ILE A 72 15.52 -2.47 0.82
CA ILE A 72 14.08 -2.22 0.68
C ILE A 72 13.78 -1.84 -0.77
N SER A 73 13.53 -2.83 -1.62
CA SER A 73 13.47 -2.66 -3.07
C SER A 73 12.06 -2.63 -3.67
N ARG A 74 11.04 -2.78 -2.83
CA ARG A 74 9.64 -2.75 -3.28
C ARG A 74 8.96 -1.48 -2.78
N VAL A 75 8.50 -0.64 -3.70
CA VAL A 75 7.93 0.66 -3.40
C VAL A 75 6.44 0.69 -3.78
N LYS A 76 5.63 1.29 -2.91
CA LYS A 76 4.23 1.59 -3.20
C LYS A 76 3.95 3.07 -2.97
N LEU A 77 3.56 3.77 -4.02
CA LEU A 77 3.07 5.14 -3.95
C LEU A 77 1.64 5.16 -3.42
N THR A 78 1.36 6.10 -2.54
CA THR A 78 0.07 6.32 -1.90
C THR A 78 -0.07 7.80 -1.51
N GLY A 79 -1.06 8.12 -0.67
CA GLY A 79 -1.28 9.46 -0.16
C GLY A 79 -2.74 9.65 0.21
N GLY A 80 -3.27 10.84 -0.04
CA GLY A 80 -4.68 11.05 -0.30
C GLY A 80 -5.00 10.39 -1.65
N GLU A 81 -4.94 11.16 -2.75
CA GLU A 81 -4.98 10.60 -4.11
C GLU A 81 -3.68 10.95 -4.87
N PRO A 82 -2.81 9.96 -5.12
CA PRO A 82 -1.52 10.22 -5.78
C PRO A 82 -1.65 10.86 -7.16
N LEU A 83 -2.74 10.56 -7.88
CA LEU A 83 -2.97 11.09 -9.23
C LEU A 83 -3.34 12.58 -9.26
N LEU A 84 -3.61 13.19 -8.09
CA LEU A 84 -3.75 14.64 -7.97
C LEU A 84 -2.39 15.36 -7.84
N ARG A 85 -1.31 14.63 -7.62
CA ARG A 85 0.04 15.21 -7.62
C ARG A 85 0.45 15.52 -9.05
N LYS A 86 0.68 16.81 -9.37
CA LYS A 86 1.00 17.26 -10.74
C LYS A 86 2.24 16.56 -11.30
N GLU A 87 3.24 16.36 -10.46
CA GLU A 87 4.52 15.72 -10.81
C GLU A 87 4.49 14.19 -10.73
N ILE A 88 3.31 13.55 -10.66
CA ILE A 88 3.23 12.10 -10.41
C ILE A 88 3.95 11.25 -11.46
N VAL A 89 3.91 11.65 -12.73
CA VAL A 89 4.61 10.94 -13.82
C VAL A 89 6.13 11.11 -13.66
N GLU A 90 6.60 12.31 -13.30
CA GLU A 90 8.00 12.60 -13.02
C GLU A 90 8.51 11.80 -11.81
N ILE A 91 7.72 11.74 -10.72
CA ILE A 91 8.01 10.90 -9.55
C ILE A 91 8.18 9.44 -9.95
N VAL A 92 7.25 8.89 -10.74
CA VAL A 92 7.33 7.49 -11.23
C VAL A 92 8.59 7.29 -12.06
N THR A 93 8.89 8.18 -13.01
CA THR A 93 10.09 8.13 -13.85
C THR A 93 11.37 8.15 -13.01
N GLY A 94 11.47 9.08 -12.05
CA GLY A 94 12.63 9.18 -11.18
C GLY A 94 12.84 7.92 -10.30
N ILE A 95 11.76 7.30 -9.85
CA ILE A 95 11.84 6.08 -9.06
C ILE A 95 12.25 4.88 -9.93
N THR A 96 11.68 4.75 -11.12
CA THR A 96 11.95 3.62 -12.03
C THR A 96 13.35 3.63 -12.61
N SER A 97 14.03 4.78 -12.60
CA SER A 97 15.45 4.90 -12.99
C SER A 97 16.42 4.40 -11.91
N LEU A 98 15.95 4.16 -10.67
CA LEU A 98 16.81 3.73 -9.57
C LEU A 98 17.25 2.28 -9.72
N GLU A 99 18.57 2.07 -9.74
CA GLU A 99 19.14 0.72 -9.73
C GLU A 99 18.77 -0.02 -8.45
N GLY A 100 18.32 -1.26 -8.60
CA GLY A 100 17.95 -2.14 -7.50
C GLY A 100 16.50 -2.04 -7.04
N LEU A 101 15.69 -1.19 -7.66
CA LEU A 101 14.24 -1.27 -7.53
C LEU A 101 13.74 -2.59 -8.17
N THR A 102 12.94 -3.35 -7.44
CA THR A 102 12.39 -4.62 -7.94
C THR A 102 10.89 -4.57 -8.22
N ASP A 103 10.18 -3.62 -7.63
CA ASP A 103 8.74 -3.49 -7.81
C ASP A 103 8.27 -2.06 -7.48
N LEU A 104 7.52 -1.44 -8.38
CA LEU A 104 6.81 -0.20 -8.15
C LEU A 104 5.32 -0.39 -8.36
N SER A 105 4.53 0.04 -7.40
CA SER A 105 3.08 0.00 -7.48
C SER A 105 2.46 1.28 -6.90
N MET A 106 1.19 1.51 -7.19
CA MET A 106 0.45 2.66 -6.68
C MET A 106 -0.91 2.21 -6.15
N THR A 107 -1.43 2.93 -5.15
CA THR A 107 -2.84 2.82 -4.73
C THR A 107 -3.54 4.12 -5.07
N THR A 108 -4.70 4.04 -5.72
CA THR A 108 -5.48 5.19 -6.19
C THR A 108 -6.99 4.92 -6.05
N ASN A 109 -7.80 5.97 -6.05
CA ASN A 109 -9.26 5.83 -6.15
C ASN A 109 -9.74 5.57 -7.60
N GLY A 110 -8.84 5.66 -8.58
CA GLY A 110 -9.11 5.33 -9.98
C GLY A 110 -9.69 6.45 -10.84
N THR A 111 -10.20 7.53 -10.24
CA THR A 111 -10.93 8.60 -10.98
C THR A 111 -10.09 9.20 -12.13
N HIS A 112 -8.80 9.38 -11.92
CA HIS A 112 -7.91 10.03 -12.90
C HIS A 112 -7.14 9.03 -13.77
N LEU A 113 -7.32 7.72 -13.58
CA LEU A 113 -6.60 6.69 -14.34
C LEU A 113 -6.91 6.71 -15.83
N LYS A 114 -8.16 7.03 -16.22
CA LYS A 114 -8.54 7.09 -17.63
C LYS A 114 -7.62 8.02 -18.44
N VAL A 115 -7.13 9.09 -17.81
CA VAL A 115 -6.27 10.09 -18.45
C VAL A 115 -4.78 9.76 -18.27
N LEU A 116 -4.38 9.26 -17.09
CA LEU A 116 -2.98 9.15 -16.69
C LEU A 116 -2.37 7.75 -16.89
N ALA A 117 -3.18 6.71 -17.11
CA ALA A 117 -2.69 5.32 -17.11
C ALA A 117 -1.60 5.07 -18.17
N ASP A 118 -1.76 5.58 -19.38
CA ASP A 118 -0.77 5.42 -20.46
C ASP A 118 0.57 6.08 -20.12
N ALA A 119 0.55 7.33 -19.65
CA ALA A 119 1.75 8.05 -19.24
C ALA A 119 2.46 7.36 -18.07
N LEU A 120 1.70 6.91 -17.06
CA LEU A 120 2.25 6.17 -15.91
C LEU A 120 2.85 4.83 -16.33
N LYS A 121 2.21 4.10 -17.25
CA LYS A 121 2.74 2.86 -17.80
C LYS A 121 4.04 3.08 -18.55
N LYS A 122 4.11 4.11 -19.40
CA LYS A 122 5.34 4.51 -20.11
C LYS A 122 6.45 4.94 -19.16
N ALA A 123 6.12 5.59 -18.05
CA ALA A 123 7.06 5.94 -16.98
C ALA A 123 7.55 4.74 -16.16
N GLY A 124 6.99 3.52 -16.39
CA GLY A 124 7.44 2.28 -15.76
C GLY A 124 6.56 1.79 -14.60
N LEU A 125 5.39 2.40 -14.34
CA LEU A 125 4.44 1.87 -13.36
C LEU A 125 3.71 0.65 -13.94
N ASN A 126 4.04 -0.54 -13.41
CA ASN A 126 3.47 -1.78 -13.93
C ASN A 126 2.26 -2.29 -13.15
N ARG A 127 2.11 -1.93 -11.87
CA ARG A 127 1.09 -2.48 -10.98
C ARG A 127 0.28 -1.39 -10.30
N ILE A 128 -1.02 -1.61 -10.20
CA ILE A 128 -1.90 -0.65 -9.55
C ILE A 128 -2.94 -1.33 -8.67
N ASN A 129 -3.27 -0.69 -7.55
CA ASN A 129 -4.41 -1.04 -6.72
C ASN A 129 -5.44 0.08 -6.83
N VAL A 130 -6.67 -0.24 -7.20
CA VAL A 130 -7.77 0.71 -7.30
C VAL A 130 -8.73 0.48 -6.14
N SER A 131 -9.02 1.53 -5.38
CA SER A 131 -10.03 1.49 -4.32
C SER A 131 -11.41 1.50 -4.96
N LEU A 132 -12.10 0.36 -4.90
CA LEU A 132 -13.42 0.15 -5.46
C LEU A 132 -14.26 -0.66 -4.47
N PRO A 133 -14.89 0.00 -3.48
CA PRO A 133 -15.59 -0.69 -2.41
C PRO A 133 -16.95 -1.26 -2.83
N THR A 134 -17.55 -0.78 -3.92
CA THR A 134 -18.90 -1.14 -4.37
C THR A 134 -19.04 -0.98 -5.88
N LEU A 135 -20.02 -1.66 -6.46
CA LEU A 135 -20.49 -1.50 -7.84
C LEU A 135 -21.88 -0.86 -7.91
N ASP A 136 -22.42 -0.41 -6.79
CA ASP A 136 -23.65 0.40 -6.74
C ASP A 136 -23.29 1.89 -6.79
N PRO A 137 -23.82 2.66 -7.77
CA PRO A 137 -23.48 4.08 -7.91
C PRO A 137 -23.93 4.93 -6.71
N THR A 138 -25.03 4.59 -6.06
CA THR A 138 -25.56 5.31 -4.90
C THR A 138 -24.70 5.06 -3.67
N VAL A 139 -24.35 3.79 -3.43
CA VAL A 139 -23.44 3.41 -2.35
C VAL A 139 -22.06 4.03 -2.60
N TYR A 140 -21.55 3.99 -3.84
CA TYR A 140 -20.27 4.62 -4.18
C TYR A 140 -20.25 6.12 -3.90
N GLN A 141 -21.30 6.83 -4.31
CA GLN A 141 -21.44 8.26 -4.03
C GLN A 141 -21.43 8.55 -2.54
N THR A 142 -22.08 7.70 -1.73
CA THR A 142 -22.16 7.87 -0.27
C THR A 142 -20.80 7.59 0.42
N VAL A 143 -20.10 6.50 0.03
CA VAL A 143 -18.90 6.03 0.75
C VAL A 143 -17.58 6.52 0.17
N MET A 144 -17.55 6.99 -1.07
CA MET A 144 -16.35 7.53 -1.71
C MET A 144 -16.50 9.01 -2.08
N GLY A 145 -17.69 9.41 -2.50
CA GLY A 145 -17.94 10.66 -3.21
C GLY A 145 -17.55 10.56 -4.70
N GLY A 146 -18.30 11.22 -5.57
CA GLY A 146 -18.05 11.23 -7.00
C GLY A 146 -18.73 10.09 -7.77
N LYS A 147 -18.35 9.89 -9.03
CA LYS A 147 -19.00 8.97 -9.95
C LYS A 147 -18.29 7.62 -9.99
N LEU A 148 -19.02 6.54 -9.75
CA LEU A 148 -18.53 5.16 -9.88
C LEU A 148 -17.93 4.89 -11.28
N GLN A 149 -18.57 5.42 -12.34
CA GLN A 149 -18.16 5.18 -13.71
C GLN A 149 -16.72 5.65 -13.98
N ASP A 150 -16.27 6.75 -13.36
CA ASP A 150 -14.89 7.24 -13.52
C ASP A 150 -13.86 6.23 -13.00
N ALA A 151 -14.14 5.59 -11.87
CA ALA A 151 -13.28 4.54 -11.31
C ALA A 151 -13.30 3.27 -12.18
N ILE A 152 -14.47 2.86 -12.68
CA ILE A 152 -14.62 1.71 -13.59
C ILE A 152 -13.87 1.96 -14.90
N ASP A 153 -14.01 3.13 -15.50
CA ASP A 153 -13.27 3.51 -16.70
C ASP A 153 -11.75 3.51 -16.44
N GLY A 154 -11.34 3.99 -15.28
CA GLY A 154 -9.95 3.95 -14.84
C GLY A 154 -9.41 2.52 -14.75
N VAL A 155 -10.15 1.58 -14.13
CA VAL A 155 -9.80 0.16 -14.04
C VAL A 155 -9.64 -0.44 -15.44
N LYS A 156 -10.66 -0.26 -16.31
CA LYS A 156 -10.63 -0.78 -17.69
C LYS A 156 -9.45 -0.21 -18.48
N THR A 157 -9.15 1.07 -18.31
CA THR A 157 -8.00 1.71 -18.98
C THR A 157 -6.68 1.14 -18.48
N ALA A 158 -6.50 0.97 -17.16
CA ALA A 158 -5.30 0.38 -16.58
C ALA A 158 -5.03 -1.04 -17.12
N VAL A 159 -6.08 -1.86 -17.25
CA VAL A 159 -5.98 -3.20 -17.86
C VAL A 159 -5.62 -3.09 -19.34
N LYS A 160 -6.30 -2.20 -20.09
CA LYS A 160 -6.08 -2.01 -21.54
C LYS A 160 -4.65 -1.59 -21.88
N VAL A 161 -4.02 -0.71 -21.07
CA VAL A 161 -2.61 -0.30 -21.27
C VAL A 161 -1.60 -1.32 -20.75
N GLY A 162 -2.06 -2.49 -20.29
CA GLY A 162 -1.20 -3.60 -19.88
C GLY A 162 -0.56 -3.43 -18.49
N MET A 163 -1.18 -2.70 -17.56
CA MET A 163 -0.77 -2.75 -16.15
C MET A 163 -1.13 -4.13 -15.56
N GLN A 164 -0.15 -4.81 -14.95
CA GLN A 164 -0.36 -6.13 -14.36
C GLN A 164 0.47 -6.34 -13.09
N PRO A 165 -0.17 -6.85 -12.00
CA PRO A 165 -1.62 -6.98 -11.85
C PRO A 165 -2.31 -5.65 -11.53
N VAL A 166 -3.54 -5.49 -12.02
CA VAL A 166 -4.50 -4.52 -11.49
C VAL A 166 -5.26 -5.19 -10.35
N LYS A 167 -5.31 -4.56 -9.18
CA LYS A 167 -6.03 -5.07 -8.01
C LYS A 167 -7.16 -4.14 -7.63
N LEU A 168 -8.30 -4.69 -7.31
CA LEU A 168 -9.45 -3.96 -6.76
C LEU A 168 -9.44 -4.10 -5.24
N ASN A 169 -9.35 -3.00 -4.52
CA ASN A 169 -9.44 -2.97 -3.07
C ASN A 169 -10.89 -2.72 -2.67
N MET A 170 -11.55 -3.74 -2.14
CA MET A 170 -12.86 -3.66 -1.54
C MET A 170 -12.72 -3.64 -0.02
N LEU A 171 -12.89 -2.49 0.60
CA LEU A 171 -13.09 -2.43 2.04
C LEU A 171 -14.49 -2.98 2.34
N VAL A 172 -14.57 -4.04 3.12
CA VAL A 172 -15.86 -4.70 3.42
C VAL A 172 -16.49 -4.02 4.64
N LEU A 173 -17.69 -3.50 4.46
CA LEU A 173 -18.44 -2.77 5.46
C LEU A 173 -19.80 -3.46 5.71
N LYS A 174 -20.05 -3.84 6.96
CA LYS A 174 -21.35 -4.35 7.42
C LYS A 174 -22.45 -3.32 7.10
N ASN A 175 -23.59 -3.79 6.66
CA ASN A 175 -24.76 -2.97 6.31
C ASN A 175 -24.55 -1.96 5.16
N VAL A 176 -23.44 -2.07 4.40
CA VAL A 176 -23.15 -1.17 3.28
C VAL A 176 -22.91 -1.97 1.99
N ASN A 177 -21.86 -2.78 1.94
CA ASN A 177 -21.45 -3.48 0.73
C ASN A 177 -21.16 -4.98 0.94
N TYR A 178 -21.41 -5.51 2.13
CA TYR A 178 -21.17 -6.93 2.43
C TYR A 178 -21.92 -7.88 1.47
N THR A 179 -23.13 -7.50 1.07
CA THR A 179 -23.96 -8.27 0.14
C THR A 179 -23.50 -8.18 -1.31
N GLU A 180 -22.56 -7.29 -1.64
CA GLU A 180 -22.05 -7.11 -3.01
C GLU A 180 -20.82 -7.98 -3.32
N ILE A 181 -20.34 -8.79 -2.38
CA ILE A 181 -19.09 -9.57 -2.52
C ILE A 181 -19.11 -10.45 -3.76
N GLU A 182 -20.20 -11.17 -3.98
CA GLU A 182 -20.34 -12.05 -5.15
C GLU A 182 -20.30 -11.26 -6.47
N ARG A 183 -21.04 -10.17 -6.53
CA ARG A 183 -21.06 -9.26 -7.69
C ARG A 183 -19.67 -8.65 -7.94
N MET A 184 -18.93 -8.34 -6.89
CA MET A 184 -17.55 -7.82 -7.00
C MET A 184 -16.59 -8.92 -7.51
N ILE A 185 -16.75 -10.18 -7.10
CA ILE A 185 -16.00 -11.32 -7.62
C ILE A 185 -16.26 -11.47 -9.12
N GLN A 186 -17.52 -11.47 -9.56
CA GLN A 186 -17.90 -11.54 -10.98
C GLN A 186 -17.31 -10.41 -11.81
N PHE A 187 -17.38 -9.17 -11.31
CA PHE A 187 -16.75 -8.01 -11.97
C PHE A 187 -15.23 -8.17 -12.10
N THR A 188 -14.60 -8.69 -11.07
CA THR A 188 -13.15 -8.94 -11.05
C THR A 188 -12.75 -10.01 -12.09
N GLU A 189 -13.55 -11.07 -12.22
CA GLU A 189 -13.40 -12.08 -13.26
C GLU A 189 -13.52 -11.47 -14.67
N GLN A 190 -14.59 -10.72 -14.92
CA GLN A 190 -14.85 -10.07 -16.22
C GLN A 190 -13.76 -9.09 -16.64
N THR A 191 -13.11 -8.42 -15.68
CA THR A 191 -12.07 -7.45 -15.94
C THR A 191 -10.65 -8.04 -15.93
N GLY A 192 -10.47 -9.32 -15.58
CA GLY A 192 -9.16 -9.96 -15.45
C GLY A 192 -8.30 -9.37 -14.34
N THR A 193 -8.92 -8.80 -13.30
CA THR A 193 -8.25 -8.14 -12.18
C THR A 193 -8.13 -9.10 -10.97
N ILE A 194 -7.60 -8.62 -9.85
CA ILE A 194 -7.49 -9.39 -8.59
C ILE A 194 -8.30 -8.66 -7.53
N LEU A 195 -9.20 -9.37 -6.84
CA LEU A 195 -9.94 -8.80 -5.73
C LEU A 195 -9.12 -8.85 -4.43
N GLN A 196 -8.99 -7.72 -3.74
CA GLN A 196 -8.48 -7.65 -2.37
C GLN A 196 -9.60 -7.19 -1.46
N MET A 197 -10.15 -8.09 -0.65
CA MET A 197 -11.10 -7.73 0.40
C MET A 197 -10.32 -7.35 1.67
N ILE A 198 -10.67 -6.22 2.24
CA ILE A 198 -9.96 -5.61 3.36
C ILE A 198 -10.94 -5.44 4.52
N GLU A 199 -10.54 -5.86 5.69
CA GLU A 199 -11.27 -5.65 6.93
C GLU A 199 -11.09 -4.21 7.42
N LEU A 200 -12.14 -3.59 7.95
CA LEU A 200 -12.12 -2.22 8.45
C LEU A 200 -11.16 -2.10 9.64
N GLU A 201 -10.22 -1.16 9.56
CA GLU A 201 -9.27 -0.84 10.64
C GLU A 201 -9.80 0.35 11.47
N PRO A 202 -9.67 0.33 12.82
CA PRO A 202 -10.16 1.40 13.70
C PRO A 202 -9.24 2.62 13.75
N ILE A 203 -8.79 3.12 12.58
CA ILE A 203 -7.87 4.25 12.47
C ILE A 203 -8.65 5.49 12.05
N ASN A 204 -8.54 6.57 12.81
CA ASN A 204 -9.25 7.83 12.56
C ASN A 204 -10.78 7.66 12.47
N LEU A 205 -11.32 6.68 13.19
CA LEU A 205 -12.75 6.38 13.23
C LEU A 205 -13.32 6.57 14.62
N SER A 206 -14.56 7.07 14.73
CA SER A 206 -15.30 6.98 15.97
C SER A 206 -15.61 5.50 16.30
N LYS A 207 -15.65 5.18 17.58
CA LYS A 207 -16.06 3.83 18.03
C LYS A 207 -17.41 3.44 17.46
N THR A 208 -18.37 4.37 17.47
CA THR A 208 -19.73 4.15 16.93
C THR A 208 -19.72 3.77 15.45
N TYR A 209 -18.90 4.45 14.62
CA TYR A 209 -18.77 4.10 13.20
C TYR A 209 -18.15 2.72 13.01
N TYR A 210 -17.08 2.43 13.75
CA TYR A 210 -16.41 1.14 13.71
C TYR A 210 -17.36 0.00 14.10
N ASP A 211 -18.00 0.07 15.25
CA ASP A 211 -18.91 -0.97 15.76
C ASP A 211 -20.09 -1.22 14.79
N ARG A 212 -20.56 -0.18 14.12
CA ARG A 212 -21.67 -0.26 13.16
C ARG A 212 -21.29 -0.93 11.84
N HIS A 213 -20.05 -0.71 11.37
CA HIS A 213 -19.63 -1.09 10.02
C HIS A 213 -18.56 -2.16 9.96
N HIS A 214 -17.90 -2.47 11.07
CA HIS A 214 -16.93 -3.57 11.11
C HIS A 214 -17.63 -4.92 10.96
N VAL A 215 -16.98 -5.80 10.21
CA VAL A 215 -17.32 -7.23 10.09
C VAL A 215 -16.05 -8.03 9.92
N SER A 216 -15.91 -9.11 10.70
CA SER A 216 -14.81 -10.06 10.50
C SER A 216 -14.94 -10.74 9.13
N LEU A 217 -13.82 -10.90 8.45
CA LEU A 217 -13.77 -11.64 7.19
C LEU A 217 -13.62 -13.15 7.37
N ASP A 218 -13.76 -13.69 8.60
CA ASP A 218 -13.57 -15.12 8.86
C ASP A 218 -14.59 -16.01 8.15
N ALA A 219 -15.87 -15.61 8.15
CA ALA A 219 -16.91 -16.34 7.42
C ALA A 219 -16.66 -16.36 5.90
N ILE A 220 -16.18 -15.21 5.36
CA ILE A 220 -15.78 -15.11 3.95
C ILE A 220 -14.57 -16.00 3.68
N ALA A 221 -13.58 -16.02 4.57
CA ALA A 221 -12.41 -16.89 4.45
C ALA A 221 -12.79 -18.37 4.37
N GLN A 222 -13.70 -18.83 5.25
CA GLN A 222 -14.21 -20.21 5.26
C GLN A 222 -14.96 -20.55 3.95
N THR A 223 -15.75 -19.62 3.43
CA THR A 223 -16.45 -19.82 2.15
C THR A 223 -15.46 -19.91 1.01
N LEU A 224 -14.49 -19.00 0.94
CA LEU A 224 -13.47 -19.01 -0.11
C LEU A 224 -12.59 -20.26 -0.05
N GLU A 225 -12.28 -20.77 1.14
CA GLU A 225 -11.50 -22.02 1.34
C GLU A 225 -12.21 -23.22 0.71
N LYS A 226 -13.54 -23.27 0.81
CA LYS A 226 -14.37 -24.36 0.20
C LYS A 226 -14.47 -24.24 -1.32
N LEU A 227 -14.44 -23.01 -1.86
CA LEU A 227 -14.62 -22.73 -3.29
C LEU A 227 -13.30 -22.70 -4.06
N ALA A 228 -12.18 -22.47 -3.38
CA ALA A 228 -10.88 -22.35 -4.03
C ALA A 228 -10.32 -23.71 -4.47
N SER A 229 -9.80 -23.77 -5.69
CA SER A 229 -9.02 -24.91 -6.16
C SER A 229 -7.65 -25.01 -5.48
N GLU A 230 -7.11 -23.87 -5.04
CA GLU A 230 -5.84 -23.78 -4.34
C GLU A 230 -5.83 -22.54 -3.44
N THR A 231 -5.23 -22.64 -2.25
CA THR A 231 -4.96 -21.50 -1.36
C THR A 231 -3.46 -21.29 -1.23
N LYS A 232 -2.97 -20.10 -1.60
CA LYS A 232 -1.56 -19.72 -1.48
C LYS A 232 -1.36 -18.75 -0.33
N VAL A 233 -0.26 -18.94 0.42
CA VAL A 233 0.14 -18.00 1.49
C VAL A 233 1.28 -17.13 1.00
N ARG A 234 1.12 -15.81 1.10
CA ARG A 234 2.15 -14.83 0.71
C ARG A 234 3.16 -14.63 1.85
N LYS A 235 4.24 -15.42 1.86
CA LYS A 235 5.25 -15.49 2.92
C LYS A 235 5.76 -14.13 3.41
N PHE A 236 6.05 -13.17 2.51
CA PHE A 236 6.61 -11.85 2.84
C PHE A 236 5.60 -10.70 2.73
N MET A 237 4.31 -11.01 2.82
CA MET A 237 3.22 -10.03 2.75
C MET A 237 2.19 -10.32 3.84
N GLN A 238 2.67 -10.38 5.10
CA GLN A 238 1.82 -10.54 6.28
C GLN A 238 1.06 -11.89 6.30
N LYS A 239 1.65 -12.92 5.68
CA LYS A 239 1.03 -14.26 5.49
C LYS A 239 -0.40 -14.23 4.94
N ARG A 240 -0.72 -13.25 4.12
CA ARG A 240 -2.03 -13.14 3.50
C ARG A 240 -2.35 -14.37 2.67
N ARG A 241 -3.59 -14.83 2.77
CA ARG A 241 -4.10 -15.90 1.94
C ARG A 241 -4.61 -15.34 0.62
N VAL A 242 -4.28 -16.04 -0.46
CA VAL A 242 -4.79 -15.82 -1.82
C VAL A 242 -5.52 -17.06 -2.23
N TYR A 243 -6.80 -16.92 -2.46
CA TYR A 243 -7.69 -17.99 -2.90
C TYR A 243 -7.77 -17.98 -4.42
N LEU A 244 -7.44 -19.10 -5.06
CA LEU A 244 -7.54 -19.28 -6.51
C LEU A 244 -8.89 -19.94 -6.80
N LEU A 245 -9.85 -19.14 -7.22
CA LEU A 245 -11.11 -19.61 -7.77
C LEU A 245 -10.93 -19.89 -9.26
N PRO A 246 -11.88 -20.57 -9.95
CA PRO A 246 -11.68 -21.00 -11.34
C PRO A 246 -11.12 -19.94 -12.29
N ASN A 247 -11.60 -18.70 -12.22
CA ASN A 247 -11.20 -17.64 -13.14
C ASN A 247 -10.75 -16.36 -12.43
N VAL A 248 -10.72 -16.34 -11.09
CA VAL A 248 -10.41 -15.13 -10.33
C VAL A 248 -9.53 -15.43 -9.12
N LYS A 249 -8.69 -14.45 -8.75
CA LYS A 249 -7.87 -14.47 -7.53
C LYS A 249 -8.46 -13.53 -6.50
N VAL A 250 -8.70 -14.04 -5.29
CA VAL A 250 -9.20 -13.26 -4.16
C VAL A 250 -8.16 -13.27 -3.05
N GLU A 251 -7.76 -12.09 -2.55
CA GLU A 251 -6.81 -11.92 -1.44
C GLU A 251 -7.53 -11.30 -0.24
N LEU A 252 -7.43 -11.90 0.94
CA LEU A 252 -7.97 -11.33 2.18
C LEU A 252 -6.90 -10.59 2.97
N ILE A 253 -7.28 -9.43 3.51
CA ILE A 253 -6.45 -8.59 4.36
C ILE A 253 -7.20 -8.41 5.68
N ARG A 254 -6.76 -9.14 6.71
CA ARG A 254 -7.36 -9.17 8.06
C ARG A 254 -6.33 -8.69 9.08
N PRO A 255 -6.22 -7.38 9.31
CA PRO A 255 -5.20 -6.82 10.20
C PRO A 255 -5.60 -6.79 11.68
N ILE A 256 -6.90 -6.92 11.97
CA ILE A 256 -7.44 -6.73 13.31
C ILE A 256 -7.24 -7.99 14.16
N GLU A 257 -6.80 -7.80 15.42
CA GLU A 257 -6.51 -8.87 16.39
C GLU A 257 -5.67 -10.04 15.81
N ASN A 258 -4.86 -9.74 14.81
CA ASN A 258 -4.09 -10.72 14.06
C ASN A 258 -2.59 -10.54 14.31
N THR A 259 -2.07 -11.16 15.37
CA THR A 259 -0.64 -11.12 15.72
C THR A 259 0.24 -11.77 14.65
N GLU A 260 -0.24 -12.79 13.94
CA GLU A 260 0.47 -13.40 12.81
C GLU A 260 0.67 -12.40 11.67
N PHE A 261 -0.35 -11.59 11.37
CA PHE A 261 -0.28 -10.54 10.35
C PHE A 261 0.79 -9.50 10.70
N CYS A 262 0.81 -9.03 11.95
CA CYS A 262 1.81 -8.07 12.44
C CYS A 262 3.21 -8.70 12.53
N GLY A 263 3.32 -9.92 13.04
CA GLY A 263 4.58 -10.68 13.16
C GLY A 263 5.26 -10.95 11.81
N ASN A 264 4.50 -11.00 10.72
CA ASN A 264 5.01 -11.16 9.36
C ASN A 264 4.96 -9.86 8.53
N CYS A 265 4.87 -8.70 9.19
CA CYS A 265 4.87 -7.41 8.50
C CYS A 265 6.27 -7.01 8.05
N THR A 266 6.41 -6.79 6.76
CA THR A 266 7.69 -6.38 6.12
C THR A 266 7.65 -4.92 5.64
N ARG A 267 6.71 -4.10 6.16
CA ARG A 267 6.48 -2.73 5.68
C ARG A 267 7.07 -1.69 6.58
N ILE A 268 7.56 -0.62 5.95
CA ILE A 268 7.80 0.67 6.56
C ILE A 268 7.10 1.74 5.69
N ARG A 269 6.83 2.92 6.27
CA ARG A 269 6.12 4.00 5.59
C ARG A 269 6.93 5.28 5.62
N VAL A 270 6.65 6.17 4.67
CA VAL A 270 7.11 7.56 4.68
C VAL A 270 5.89 8.44 4.43
N THR A 271 5.70 9.41 5.29
CA THR A 271 4.63 10.41 5.22
C THR A 271 4.88 11.41 4.10
N SER A 272 3.88 12.16 3.70
CA SER A 272 4.00 13.15 2.62
C SER A 272 4.92 14.33 2.97
N ASP A 273 5.16 14.56 4.27
CA ASP A 273 6.14 15.52 4.81
C ASP A 273 7.48 14.89 5.18
N GLY A 274 7.77 13.68 4.69
CA GLY A 274 9.08 13.05 4.74
C GLY A 274 9.49 12.44 6.09
N LYS A 275 8.52 12.11 6.96
CA LYS A 275 8.81 11.35 8.19
C LYS A 275 8.69 9.86 7.95
N VAL A 276 9.67 9.09 8.41
CA VAL A 276 9.58 7.63 8.40
C VAL A 276 8.65 7.18 9.52
N LYS A 277 7.62 6.40 9.16
CA LYS A 277 6.56 5.90 10.03
C LYS A 277 6.66 4.38 10.16
N PRO A 278 7.04 3.88 11.34
CA PRO A 278 7.27 2.44 11.57
C PRO A 278 6.02 1.57 11.40
N CYS A 279 4.85 2.07 11.82
CA CYS A 279 3.57 1.36 11.75
C CYS A 279 2.44 2.30 11.31
N LEU A 280 1.46 1.79 10.58
CA LEU A 280 0.26 2.55 10.20
C LEU A 280 -0.52 3.03 11.43
N MET A 281 -0.63 2.16 12.43
CA MET A 281 -1.47 2.32 13.62
C MET A 281 -0.88 3.27 14.68
N ARG A 282 0.33 3.83 14.47
CA ARG A 282 1.01 4.70 15.45
C ARG A 282 1.46 6.00 14.81
N THR A 283 1.37 7.09 15.57
CA THR A 283 1.80 8.43 15.15
C THR A 283 2.82 9.06 16.10
N ASP A 284 3.20 8.34 17.17
CA ASP A 284 4.05 8.83 18.26
C ASP A 284 5.53 8.45 18.12
N ASN A 285 5.91 7.68 17.11
CA ASN A 285 7.26 7.14 16.94
C ASN A 285 7.91 7.43 15.57
N LEU A 286 7.49 8.50 14.92
CA LEU A 286 8.00 8.92 13.62
C LEU A 286 9.45 9.43 13.74
N VAL A 287 10.19 9.34 12.61
CA VAL A 287 11.54 9.90 12.47
C VAL A 287 11.57 10.83 11.27
N ASP A 288 11.90 12.08 11.49
CA ASP A 288 11.97 13.10 10.44
C ASP A 288 13.23 12.93 9.58
N LEU A 289 13.06 12.77 8.27
CA LEU A 289 14.14 12.78 7.29
C LEU A 289 14.21 14.09 6.52
N LEU A 290 13.06 14.79 6.38
CA LEU A 290 12.97 15.94 5.48
C LEU A 290 13.71 17.15 6.04
N THR A 291 13.53 17.47 7.31
CA THR A 291 14.20 18.61 7.94
C THR A 291 15.73 18.48 7.91
N PRO A 292 16.34 17.35 8.35
CA PRO A 292 17.78 17.14 8.20
C PRO A 292 18.24 17.21 6.73
N MET A 293 17.48 16.61 5.80
CA MET A 293 17.80 16.62 4.37
C MET A 293 17.89 18.05 3.82
N ARG A 294 16.94 18.91 4.16
CA ARG A 294 16.89 20.32 3.74
C ARG A 294 17.96 21.18 4.41
N ASN A 295 18.41 20.75 5.59
CA ASN A 295 19.54 21.37 6.30
C ASN A 295 20.91 20.84 5.85
N GLY A 296 20.96 20.11 4.73
CA GLY A 296 22.21 19.68 4.11
C GLY A 296 22.78 18.36 4.62
N ALA A 297 22.00 17.56 5.38
CA ALA A 297 22.45 16.23 5.79
C ALA A 297 22.78 15.33 4.58
N ASP A 298 23.90 14.62 4.68
CA ASP A 298 24.34 13.65 3.67
C ASP A 298 23.52 12.36 3.71
N ASP A 299 23.77 11.46 2.75
CA ASP A 299 23.06 10.18 2.66
C ASP A 299 23.42 9.24 3.82
N ALA A 300 24.62 9.39 4.44
CA ALA A 300 25.02 8.58 5.59
C ALA A 300 24.13 8.94 6.80
N LYS A 301 23.96 10.23 7.10
CA LYS A 301 23.11 10.70 8.19
C LYS A 301 21.65 10.32 7.98
N LEU A 302 21.13 10.48 6.78
CA LEU A 302 19.73 10.08 6.45
C LEU A 302 19.53 8.57 6.57
N THR A 303 20.55 7.77 6.24
CA THR A 303 20.54 6.32 6.40
C THR A 303 20.47 5.92 7.88
N GLU A 304 21.25 6.57 8.75
CA GLU A 304 21.18 6.37 10.22
C GLU A 304 19.76 6.61 10.75
N LEU A 305 19.16 7.73 10.38
CA LEU A 305 17.79 8.10 10.78
C LEU A 305 16.76 7.09 10.25
N PHE A 306 16.94 6.60 9.03
CA PHE A 306 16.06 5.57 8.48
C PHE A 306 16.18 4.25 9.26
N ILE A 307 17.40 3.83 9.62
CA ILE A 307 17.66 2.66 10.45
C ILE A 307 17.06 2.83 11.84
N GLU A 308 17.16 4.02 12.43
CA GLU A 308 16.50 4.34 13.69
C GLU A 308 14.98 4.10 13.62
N ALA A 309 14.34 4.59 12.57
CA ALA A 309 12.91 4.35 12.37
C ALA A 309 12.56 2.86 12.23
N VAL A 310 13.40 2.08 11.55
CA VAL A 310 13.23 0.62 11.46
C VAL A 310 13.29 -0.03 12.84
N LYS A 311 14.23 0.39 13.70
CA LYS A 311 14.38 -0.11 15.08
C LYS A 311 13.19 0.25 15.98
N ARG A 312 12.45 1.33 15.68
CA ARG A 312 11.25 1.74 16.41
C ARG A 312 10.00 0.92 16.06
N ARG A 313 10.11 -0.10 15.19
CA ARG A 313 9.00 -1.00 14.89
C ARG A 313 8.74 -1.94 16.07
N GLU A 314 7.50 -1.99 16.52
CA GLU A 314 7.07 -2.89 17.59
C GLU A 314 6.56 -4.23 17.02
N PRO A 315 6.54 -5.32 17.83
CA PRO A 315 6.17 -6.64 17.36
C PRO A 315 4.75 -6.70 16.82
N TYR A 316 3.80 -6.02 17.47
CA TYR A 316 2.40 -5.90 17.04
C TYR A 316 1.76 -4.66 17.68
N TYR A 317 0.67 -4.21 17.09
CA TYR A 317 -0.12 -3.12 17.60
C TYR A 317 -0.99 -3.59 18.77
N GLN A 318 -1.00 -2.81 19.87
CA GLN A 318 -1.88 -2.98 21.01
C GLN A 318 -2.71 -1.71 21.19
N ALA A 319 -4.02 -1.80 21.05
CA ALA A 319 -4.94 -0.66 21.14
C ALA A 319 -4.89 0.09 22.49
N THR A 320 -4.53 -0.60 23.57
CA THR A 320 -4.54 -0.07 24.95
C THR A 320 -3.42 0.91 25.26
N ARG A 321 -2.38 1.04 24.42
CA ARG A 321 -1.27 1.99 24.64
C ARG A 321 -1.45 3.37 23.99
N SER A 322 -2.51 3.56 23.21
CA SER A 322 -2.74 4.79 22.43
C SER A 322 -3.91 5.65 22.95
N SER A 323 -4.51 5.33 24.09
CA SER A 323 -5.74 5.99 24.57
C SER A 323 -5.52 7.27 25.40
N ASN A 324 -4.37 7.96 25.23
CA ASN A 324 -4.21 9.33 25.72
C ASN A 324 -4.18 10.33 24.56
N ILE A 325 -5.16 10.26 23.67
CA ILE A 325 -5.49 11.39 22.80
C ILE A 325 -6.79 11.96 23.38
N SER A 326 -6.60 13.05 24.13
CA SER A 326 -7.70 13.91 24.59
C SER A 326 -8.53 14.36 23.39
N ILE A 327 -9.82 14.28 23.58
CA ILE A 327 -10.90 14.76 22.71
C ILE A 327 -10.77 16.25 22.44
#